data_d0ce09342a8ee66de3bdd92587e3f807
#
_entry.id   d0ce09342a8ee66de3bdd92587e3f807
#
_cell.length_a   1.000
_cell.length_b   1.000
_cell.length_c   1.000
_cell.angle_alpha   90.00
_cell.angle_beta   90.00
_cell.angle_gamma   90.00
#
_symmetry.space_group_name_H-M   'P 1'
#
loop_
_entity.id
_entity.type
_entity.pdbx_description
1 polymer ?
#
loop_
_entity_poly.entity_id
_entity_poly.type
_entity_poly.pdbx_seq_one_letter_code
_entity_poly.pdbx_strand_id
1 'polypeptide(L)'
;GLIVVDFIDMENFSNRRFVERKMKESLRSDKARTQVGRISNFGLLEMTRQRLRESSVKWNMNLSLDSFALKVVKKSEELAYSNKAKIINLKIPEKVKIYIEKNLAKEVGYFKNKHKLEFNISGDNNLILPEYRIELLNRTKKLIKKIENIESIDSNVNQKKIFGKNK
;
A
#
# COMPACT_ATOMS: atom_id res chain seq x y z
N GLY A 1 18.45 -11.64 -8.10
CA GLY A 1 19.05 -10.56 -7.33
C GLY A 1 20.56 -10.62 -7.32
N LEU A 2 21.23 -9.55 -6.95
CA LEU A 2 22.67 -9.47 -6.72
C LEU A 2 22.96 -9.84 -5.26
N ILE A 3 23.98 -10.65 -5.05
CA ILE A 3 24.49 -11.06 -3.74
C ILE A 3 25.99 -10.76 -3.74
N VAL A 4 26.46 -10.09 -2.70
CA VAL A 4 27.87 -9.80 -2.49
C VAL A 4 28.28 -10.48 -1.19
N VAL A 5 29.36 -11.26 -1.24
CA VAL A 5 29.92 -11.96 -0.08
C VAL A 5 31.32 -11.40 0.16
N ASP A 6 31.57 -10.97 1.38
CA ASP A 6 32.87 -10.48 1.84
C ASP A 6 33.61 -11.63 2.54
N PHE A 7 34.74 -12.04 1.95
CA PHE A 7 35.66 -13.03 2.52
C PHE A 7 36.81 -12.31 3.18
N ILE A 8 36.97 -12.50 4.47
CA ILE A 8 38.07 -11.91 5.23
C ILE A 8 39.40 -12.52 4.77
N ASP A 9 40.34 -11.68 4.39
CA ASP A 9 41.76 -12.00 4.14
C ASP A 9 42.01 -13.16 3.13
N MET A 10 41.54 -12.97 1.91
CA MET A 10 41.77 -13.94 0.79
C MET A 10 42.97 -13.55 -0.08
N GLU A 11 44.15 -13.39 0.50
CA GLU A 11 45.35 -12.97 -0.21
C GLU A 11 45.83 -14.01 -1.21
N ASN A 12 45.75 -15.31 -0.87
CA ASN A 12 46.24 -16.39 -1.70
C ASN A 12 45.29 -16.69 -2.88
N PHE A 13 45.86 -16.55 -4.09
CA PHE A 13 45.12 -16.80 -5.33
C PHE A 13 44.58 -18.23 -5.47
N SER A 14 45.34 -19.24 -5.00
CA SER A 14 44.91 -20.64 -5.03
C SER A 14 43.70 -20.88 -4.14
N ASN A 15 43.65 -20.24 -2.96
CA ASN A 15 42.55 -20.33 -2.04
C ASN A 15 41.30 -19.64 -2.62
N ARG A 16 41.46 -18.49 -3.26
CA ARG A 16 40.35 -17.82 -3.97
C ARG A 16 39.72 -18.72 -5.01
N ARG A 17 40.55 -19.34 -5.87
CA ARG A 17 40.06 -20.29 -6.89
C ARG A 17 39.42 -21.54 -6.31
N PHE A 18 39.92 -22.05 -5.20
CA PHE A 18 39.33 -23.19 -4.51
C PHE A 18 37.93 -22.84 -4.01
N VAL A 19 37.75 -21.70 -3.34
CA VAL A 19 36.45 -21.23 -2.82
C VAL A 19 35.47 -20.94 -3.95
N GLU A 20 35.90 -20.27 -5.02
CA GLU A 20 35.05 -20.03 -6.22
C GLU A 20 34.53 -21.35 -6.83
N ARG A 21 35.39 -22.38 -6.91
CA ARG A 21 34.99 -23.69 -7.42
C ARG A 21 33.99 -24.37 -6.50
N LYS A 22 34.25 -24.37 -5.19
CA LYS A 22 33.34 -24.93 -4.19
C LYS A 22 31.97 -24.23 -4.18
N MET A 23 31.95 -22.93 -4.30
CA MET A 23 30.69 -22.16 -4.44
C MET A 23 29.90 -22.59 -5.67
N LYS A 24 30.57 -22.69 -6.83
CA LYS A 24 29.93 -23.13 -8.09
C LYS A 24 29.41 -24.57 -8.00
N GLU A 25 30.16 -25.47 -7.37
CA GLU A 25 29.74 -26.87 -7.13
C GLU A 25 28.49 -26.92 -6.23
N SER A 26 28.50 -26.19 -5.14
CA SER A 26 27.37 -26.17 -4.19
C SER A 26 26.10 -25.59 -4.82
N LEU A 27 26.22 -24.63 -5.73
CA LEU A 27 25.09 -24.00 -6.41
C LEU A 27 24.53 -24.83 -7.60
N ARG A 28 25.17 -25.95 -7.99
CA ARG A 28 24.65 -26.79 -9.08
C ARG A 28 23.28 -27.40 -8.80
N SER A 29 22.95 -27.64 -7.54
CA SER A 29 21.66 -28.18 -7.13
C SER A 29 20.57 -27.12 -7.06
N ASP A 30 20.90 -25.83 -7.16
CA ASP A 30 19.92 -24.75 -7.13
C ASP A 30 19.10 -24.73 -8.42
N LYS A 31 17.78 -24.74 -8.30
CA LYS A 31 16.86 -24.62 -9.44
C LYS A 31 16.88 -23.24 -10.10
N ALA A 32 17.38 -22.23 -9.39
CA ALA A 32 17.51 -20.88 -9.90
C ALA A 32 18.78 -20.75 -10.76
N ARG A 33 18.70 -20.01 -11.85
CA ARG A 33 19.91 -19.66 -12.63
C ARG A 33 20.82 -18.78 -11.79
N THR A 34 22.06 -19.25 -11.57
CA THR A 34 23.09 -18.55 -10.81
C THR A 34 24.28 -18.25 -11.70
N GLN A 35 24.89 -17.09 -11.48
CA GLN A 35 26.17 -16.69 -12.06
C GLN A 35 27.08 -16.27 -10.91
N VAL A 36 28.26 -16.89 -10.81
CA VAL A 36 29.25 -16.63 -9.76
C VAL A 36 30.47 -15.99 -10.39
N GLY A 37 30.80 -14.79 -9.97
CA GLY A 37 31.97 -14.04 -10.38
C GLY A 37 33.28 -14.63 -9.80
N ARG A 38 34.34 -13.85 -9.91
CA ARG A 38 35.63 -14.15 -9.27
C ARG A 38 35.72 -13.34 -7.96
N ILE A 39 36.46 -13.87 -7.01
CA ILE A 39 36.81 -13.12 -5.80
C ILE A 39 37.79 -12.01 -6.18
N SER A 40 37.46 -10.77 -5.89
CA SER A 40 38.32 -9.61 -6.14
C SER A 40 39.56 -9.63 -5.25
N ASN A 41 40.51 -8.73 -5.53
CA ASN A 41 41.68 -8.56 -4.67
C ASN A 41 41.34 -8.05 -3.26
N PHE A 42 40.14 -7.50 -3.10
CA PHE A 42 39.61 -7.04 -1.80
C PHE A 42 38.79 -8.12 -1.06
N GLY A 43 38.79 -9.38 -1.56
CA GLY A 43 38.05 -10.46 -0.92
C GLY A 43 36.54 -10.49 -1.23
N LEU A 44 36.04 -9.67 -2.15
CA LEU A 44 34.62 -9.61 -2.48
C LEU A 44 34.26 -10.59 -3.59
N LEU A 45 33.25 -11.44 -3.35
CA LEU A 45 32.62 -12.31 -4.35
C LEU A 45 31.24 -11.72 -4.72
N GLU A 46 31.08 -11.46 -5.98
CA GLU A 46 29.79 -11.06 -6.54
C GLU A 46 29.11 -12.25 -7.22
N MET A 47 27.82 -12.44 -6.94
CA MET A 47 27.03 -13.44 -7.64
C MET A 47 25.63 -12.94 -7.93
N THR A 48 25.02 -13.44 -8.99
CA THR A 48 23.62 -13.22 -9.30
C THR A 48 22.84 -14.51 -9.14
N ARG A 49 21.63 -14.39 -8.63
CA ARG A 49 20.67 -15.48 -8.54
C ARG A 49 19.32 -15.03 -9.07
N GLN A 50 18.79 -15.75 -10.02
CA GLN A 50 17.46 -15.48 -10.56
C GLN A 50 16.40 -15.67 -9.46
N ARG A 51 15.49 -14.71 -9.35
CA ARG A 51 14.32 -14.87 -8.48
C ARG A 51 13.35 -15.85 -9.11
N LEU A 52 12.99 -16.91 -8.38
CA LEU A 52 12.01 -17.90 -8.82
C LEU A 52 10.56 -17.41 -8.66
N ARG A 53 10.35 -16.37 -7.85
CA ARG A 53 9.07 -15.68 -7.69
C ARG A 53 9.30 -14.19 -7.82
N GLU A 54 8.35 -13.51 -8.45
CA GLU A 54 8.34 -12.04 -8.42
C GLU A 54 8.31 -11.55 -6.98
N SER A 55 9.12 -10.55 -6.67
CA SER A 55 9.06 -9.89 -5.36
C SER A 55 7.82 -8.98 -5.32
N SER A 56 6.65 -9.60 -5.26
CA SER A 56 5.43 -8.88 -4.99
C SER A 56 5.28 -8.61 -3.48
N VAL A 57 6.27 -7.95 -2.89
CA VAL A 57 6.01 -7.27 -1.63
C VAL A 57 5.24 -6.01 -2.00
N LYS A 58 3.94 -6.13 -2.15
CA LYS A 58 3.04 -4.99 -2.14
C LYS A 58 3.02 -4.50 -0.69
N TRP A 59 3.68 -3.39 -0.45
CA TRP A 59 3.53 -2.67 0.81
C TRP A 59 2.14 -2.06 0.83
N ASN A 60 1.17 -2.79 1.37
CA ASN A 60 -0.11 -2.20 1.70
C ASN A 60 0.08 -1.42 3.00
N MET A 61 0.21 -0.10 2.89
CA MET A 61 0.09 0.76 4.06
C MET A 61 -1.37 0.79 4.48
N ASN A 62 -1.74 -0.12 5.36
CA ASN A 62 -3.03 -0.05 6.04
C ASN A 62 -2.95 1.05 7.10
N LEU A 63 -3.72 2.10 6.91
CA LEU A 63 -3.92 3.11 7.95
C LEU A 63 -4.55 2.40 9.16
N SER A 64 -4.06 2.71 10.35
CA SER A 64 -4.74 2.29 11.59
C SER A 64 -6.15 2.88 11.64
N LEU A 65 -7.05 2.25 12.40
CA LEU A 65 -8.46 2.65 12.49
C LEU A 65 -8.61 4.13 12.87
N ASP A 66 -7.83 4.58 13.85
CA ASP A 66 -7.78 5.96 14.35
C ASP A 66 -7.30 6.95 13.29
N SER A 67 -6.18 6.64 12.63
CA SER A 67 -5.62 7.47 11.57
C SER A 67 -6.57 7.57 10.38
N PHE A 68 -7.23 6.47 10.02
CA PHE A 68 -8.21 6.47 8.94
C PHE A 68 -9.46 7.29 9.31
N ALA A 69 -10.01 7.10 10.52
CA ALA A 69 -11.16 7.85 11.01
C ALA A 69 -10.89 9.35 10.98
N LEU A 70 -9.75 9.78 11.52
CA LEU A 70 -9.34 11.18 11.50
C LEU A 70 -9.17 11.74 10.09
N LYS A 71 -8.50 10.96 9.21
CA LYS A 71 -8.30 11.34 7.81
C LYS A 71 -9.61 11.55 7.06
N VAL A 72 -10.60 10.66 7.24
CA VAL A 72 -11.88 10.75 6.55
C VAL A 72 -12.70 11.93 7.07
N VAL A 73 -12.71 12.20 8.38
CA VAL A 73 -13.38 13.37 8.96
C VAL A 73 -12.76 14.66 8.42
N LYS A 74 -11.43 14.81 8.47
CA LYS A 74 -10.74 15.99 7.91
C LYS A 74 -10.95 16.16 6.42
N LYS A 75 -10.93 15.05 5.67
CA LYS A 75 -11.21 15.08 4.22
C LYS A 75 -12.63 15.55 3.92
N SER A 76 -13.61 15.13 4.73
CA SER A 76 -15.00 15.58 4.61
C SER A 76 -15.12 17.07 4.88
N GLU A 77 -14.39 17.61 5.88
CA GLU A 77 -14.34 19.05 6.19
C GLU A 77 -13.76 19.85 5.02
N GLU A 78 -12.60 19.46 4.51
CA GLU A 78 -11.92 20.09 3.38
C GLU A 78 -12.82 20.16 2.15
N LEU A 79 -13.45 19.03 1.81
CA LEU A 79 -14.33 18.92 0.66
C LEU A 79 -15.60 19.75 0.81
N ALA A 80 -16.21 19.81 2.00
CA ALA A 80 -17.37 20.63 2.26
C ALA A 80 -17.06 22.11 2.13
N TYR A 81 -15.93 22.55 2.65
CA TYR A 81 -15.48 23.92 2.55
C TYR A 81 -15.21 24.31 1.10
N SER A 82 -14.43 23.51 0.37
CA SER A 82 -14.06 23.76 -1.03
C SER A 82 -15.28 23.82 -1.97
N ASN A 83 -16.30 23.01 -1.71
CA ASN A 83 -17.49 22.91 -2.55
C ASN A 83 -18.69 23.70 -2.00
N LYS A 84 -18.52 24.46 -0.91
CA LYS A 84 -19.57 25.23 -0.24
C LYS A 84 -20.82 24.38 0.09
N ALA A 85 -20.59 23.11 0.40
CA ALA A 85 -21.66 22.17 0.76
C ALA A 85 -22.30 22.57 2.09
N LYS A 86 -23.55 22.17 2.30
CA LYS A 86 -24.30 22.40 3.55
C LYS A 86 -24.68 21.09 4.24
N ILE A 87 -24.73 20.01 3.51
CA ILE A 87 -25.01 18.67 4.03
C ILE A 87 -23.94 17.73 3.52
N ILE A 88 -23.40 16.91 4.40
CA ILE A 88 -22.42 15.88 4.11
C ILE A 88 -22.99 14.55 4.58
N ASN A 89 -23.07 13.59 3.66
CA ASN A 89 -23.37 12.21 4.00
C ASN A 89 -22.08 11.39 3.84
N LEU A 90 -21.58 10.89 4.95
CA LEU A 90 -20.39 10.04 5.00
C LEU A 90 -20.81 8.60 5.25
N LYS A 91 -20.47 7.69 4.31
CA LYS A 91 -20.62 6.24 4.47
C LYS A 91 -19.27 5.60 4.66
N ILE A 92 -19.10 4.83 5.71
CA ILE A 92 -17.84 4.21 6.14
C ILE A 92 -18.11 2.85 6.76
N PRO A 93 -17.10 1.97 6.90
CA PRO A 93 -17.26 0.72 7.64
C PRO A 93 -17.81 0.95 9.05
N GLU A 94 -18.69 0.05 9.53
CA GLU A 94 -19.36 0.21 10.82
C GLU A 94 -18.38 0.38 12.00
N LYS A 95 -17.25 -0.33 11.97
CA LYS A 95 -16.19 -0.20 12.99
C LYS A 95 -15.61 1.22 13.07
N VAL A 96 -15.48 1.89 11.93
CA VAL A 96 -14.97 3.27 11.85
C VAL A 96 -16.01 4.26 12.37
N LYS A 97 -17.29 4.06 12.06
CA LYS A 97 -18.40 4.87 12.57
C LYS A 97 -18.43 4.82 14.10
N ILE A 98 -18.44 3.62 14.69
CA ILE A 98 -18.41 3.44 16.15
C ILE A 98 -17.21 4.18 16.77
N TYR A 99 -16.03 4.06 16.14
CA TYR A 99 -14.84 4.76 16.61
C TYR A 99 -15.00 6.29 16.59
N ILE A 100 -15.53 6.85 15.50
CA ILE A 100 -15.76 8.30 15.36
C ILE A 100 -16.76 8.78 16.40
N GLU A 101 -17.88 8.08 16.60
CA GLU A 101 -18.89 8.45 17.58
C GLU A 101 -18.35 8.43 19.02
N LYS A 102 -17.46 7.48 19.32
CA LYS A 102 -16.87 7.34 20.67
C LYS A 102 -15.72 8.31 20.93
N ASN A 103 -14.81 8.48 19.98
CA ASN A 103 -13.53 9.15 20.20
C ASN A 103 -13.41 10.52 19.52
N LEU A 104 -14.16 10.78 18.45
CA LEU A 104 -14.08 12.02 17.65
C LEU A 104 -15.39 12.84 17.69
N ALA A 105 -16.26 12.57 18.65
CA ALA A 105 -17.55 13.28 18.77
C ALA A 105 -17.38 14.79 18.98
N LYS A 106 -16.36 15.22 19.74
CA LYS A 106 -16.05 16.62 19.99
C LYS A 106 -15.59 17.34 18.72
N GLU A 107 -14.69 16.71 17.95
CA GLU A 107 -14.16 17.21 16.69
C GLU A 107 -15.28 17.36 15.65
N VAL A 108 -16.12 16.33 15.52
CA VAL A 108 -17.28 16.36 14.62
C VAL A 108 -18.27 17.44 15.04
N GLY A 109 -18.52 17.59 16.34
CA GLY A 109 -19.39 18.64 16.88
C GLY A 109 -18.84 20.05 16.60
N TYR A 110 -17.54 20.26 16.84
CA TYR A 110 -16.87 21.51 16.51
C TYR A 110 -16.98 21.84 15.02
N PHE A 111 -16.74 20.86 14.15
CA PHE A 111 -16.83 20.98 12.72
C PHE A 111 -18.26 21.38 12.24
N LYS A 112 -19.30 20.70 12.76
CA LYS A 112 -20.70 21.04 12.47
C LYS A 112 -21.02 22.48 12.82
N ASN A 113 -20.62 22.93 14.01
CA ASN A 113 -20.91 24.26 14.52
C ASN A 113 -20.15 25.37 13.78
N LYS A 114 -18.84 25.16 13.55
CA LYS A 114 -17.96 26.11 12.87
C LYS A 114 -18.43 26.46 11.47
N HIS A 115 -18.86 25.47 10.71
CA HIS A 115 -19.25 25.65 9.31
C HIS A 115 -20.78 25.70 9.09
N LYS A 116 -21.54 25.56 10.16
CA LYS A 116 -23.03 25.49 10.11
C LYS A 116 -23.50 24.46 9.09
N LEU A 117 -22.98 23.24 9.25
CA LEU A 117 -23.17 22.09 8.34
C LEU A 117 -23.98 21.00 9.03
N GLU A 118 -24.74 20.27 8.24
CA GLU A 118 -25.30 18.99 8.62
C GLU A 118 -24.32 17.89 8.20
N PHE A 119 -23.84 17.10 9.17
CA PHE A 119 -22.88 16.02 8.94
C PHE A 119 -23.47 14.70 9.41
N ASN A 120 -23.86 13.87 8.46
CA ASN A 120 -24.48 12.57 8.67
C ASN A 120 -23.46 11.46 8.44
N ILE A 121 -23.27 10.61 9.45
CA ILE A 121 -22.36 9.46 9.38
C ILE A 121 -23.21 8.20 9.41
N SER A 122 -23.05 7.35 8.40
CA SER A 122 -23.70 6.05 8.32
C SER A 122 -22.68 4.93 8.17
N GLY A 123 -22.88 3.84 8.90
CA GLY A 123 -22.11 2.62 8.74
C GLY A 123 -22.61 1.81 7.54
N ASP A 124 -21.69 1.15 6.87
CA ASP A 124 -21.99 0.21 5.79
C ASP A 124 -21.12 -1.04 5.99
N ASN A 125 -21.77 -2.18 6.20
CA ASN A 125 -21.09 -3.45 6.43
C ASN A 125 -20.42 -4.03 5.17
N ASN A 126 -20.76 -3.51 4.00
CA ASN A 126 -20.14 -3.92 2.74
C ASN A 126 -18.82 -3.18 2.46
N LEU A 127 -18.55 -2.11 3.21
CA LEU A 127 -17.30 -1.37 3.10
C LEU A 127 -16.24 -1.95 4.03
N ILE A 128 -15.02 -2.05 3.53
CA ILE A 128 -13.83 -2.47 4.29
C ILE A 128 -12.83 -1.32 4.35
N LEU A 129 -11.95 -1.30 5.36
CA LEU A 129 -10.86 -0.33 5.41
C LEU A 129 -9.91 -0.54 4.22
N PRO A 130 -9.51 0.51 3.48
CA PRO A 130 -9.74 1.95 3.69
C PRO A 130 -10.88 2.57 2.85
N GLU A 131 -11.96 1.87 2.60
CA GLU A 131 -13.06 2.31 1.75
C GLU A 131 -13.97 3.32 2.44
N TYR A 132 -14.46 4.30 1.67
CA TYR A 132 -15.45 5.28 2.12
C TYR A 132 -16.19 5.92 0.95
N ARG A 133 -17.37 6.50 1.22
CA ARG A 133 -18.14 7.33 0.30
C ARG A 133 -18.51 8.64 0.96
N ILE A 134 -18.31 9.74 0.27
CA ILE A 134 -18.68 11.09 0.71
C ILE A 134 -19.61 11.69 -0.34
N GLU A 135 -20.80 12.09 0.09
CA GLU A 135 -21.76 12.83 -0.74
C GLU A 135 -21.93 14.23 -0.17
N LEU A 136 -21.73 15.22 -1.00
CA LEU A 136 -21.87 16.63 -0.66
C LEU A 136 -23.15 17.16 -1.29
N LEU A 137 -24.02 17.76 -0.47
CA LEU A 137 -25.29 18.32 -0.92
C LEU A 137 -25.41 19.81 -0.55
N ASN A 138 -26.22 20.52 -1.31
CA ASN A 138 -26.61 21.90 -0.97
C ASN A 138 -27.76 21.92 0.03
N ARG A 139 -28.25 23.14 0.40
CA ARG A 139 -29.41 23.31 1.30
C ARG A 139 -30.69 22.67 0.77
N THR A 140 -30.84 22.56 -0.55
CA THR A 140 -32.02 21.97 -1.20
C THR A 140 -31.88 20.47 -1.41
N LYS A 141 -30.90 19.81 -0.73
CA LYS A 141 -30.59 18.37 -0.83
C LYS A 141 -30.21 17.91 -2.23
N LYS A 142 -29.80 18.84 -3.12
CA LYS A 142 -29.29 18.47 -4.44
C LYS A 142 -27.81 18.08 -4.31
N LEU A 143 -27.43 16.99 -4.95
CA LEU A 143 -26.05 16.49 -4.96
C LEU A 143 -25.13 17.49 -5.69
N ILE A 144 -24.08 17.92 -5.01
CA ILE A 144 -23.01 18.77 -5.57
C ILE A 144 -21.87 17.88 -6.09
N LYS A 145 -21.42 16.95 -5.23
CA LYS A 145 -20.28 16.06 -5.56
C LYS A 145 -20.38 14.76 -4.80
N LYS A 146 -19.99 13.68 -5.45
CA LYS A 146 -19.84 12.35 -4.86
C LYS A 146 -18.39 11.91 -4.99
N ILE A 147 -17.80 11.40 -3.92
CA ILE A 147 -16.43 10.89 -3.88
C ILE A 147 -16.48 9.51 -3.26
N GLU A 148 -15.93 8.56 -3.96
CA GLU A 148 -15.83 7.17 -3.52
C GLU A 148 -14.38 6.73 -3.57
N ASN A 149 -13.92 6.10 -2.50
CA ASN A 149 -12.68 5.35 -2.45
C ASN A 149 -13.04 3.90 -2.16
N ILE A 150 -13.35 3.17 -3.22
CA ILE A 150 -13.70 1.75 -3.16
C ILE A 150 -12.62 1.03 -3.95
N GLU A 151 -11.87 0.16 -3.29
CA GLU A 151 -10.98 -0.78 -3.97
C GLU A 151 -11.86 -1.86 -4.60
N SER A 152 -12.30 -1.65 -5.85
CA SER A 152 -13.01 -2.69 -6.58
C SER A 152 -12.10 -3.90 -6.77
N ILE A 153 -12.56 -5.06 -6.33
CA ILE A 153 -11.92 -6.37 -6.54
C ILE A 153 -11.69 -6.64 -8.05
N ASP A 154 -12.37 -5.91 -8.91
CA ASP A 154 -12.31 -6.03 -10.38
C ASP A 154 -11.03 -5.48 -11.03
N SER A 155 -10.20 -4.70 -10.32
CA SER A 155 -8.93 -4.20 -10.86
C SER A 155 -7.89 -5.31 -11.10
N ASN A 156 -8.06 -6.51 -10.53
CA ASN A 156 -7.18 -7.65 -10.76
C ASN A 156 -7.54 -8.51 -12.00
N VAL A 157 -8.73 -8.32 -12.58
CA VAL A 157 -9.15 -9.11 -13.75
C VAL A 157 -8.69 -8.47 -15.06
N ASN A 158 -8.54 -7.14 -15.10
CA ASN A 158 -8.15 -6.44 -16.33
C ASN A 158 -6.64 -6.42 -16.59
N GLN A 159 -5.79 -6.66 -15.60
CA GLN A 159 -4.34 -6.75 -15.83
C GLN A 159 -3.90 -8.08 -16.49
N LYS A 160 -4.70 -9.15 -16.40
CA LYS A 160 -4.40 -10.42 -17.09
C LYS A 160 -4.71 -10.40 -18.58
N LYS A 161 -5.49 -9.43 -19.10
CA LYS A 161 -5.82 -9.34 -20.53
C LYS A 161 -4.81 -8.53 -21.35
N ILE A 162 -3.91 -7.77 -20.73
CA ILE A 162 -2.93 -6.92 -21.44
C ILE A 162 -1.67 -7.70 -21.83
N PHE A 163 -1.32 -8.79 -21.14
CA PHE A 163 -0.13 -9.60 -21.41
C PHE A 163 -0.38 -10.85 -22.27
N GLY A 164 -1.55 -11.02 -22.84
CA GLY A 164 -1.95 -12.20 -23.59
C GLY A 164 -2.00 -12.07 -25.11
N LYS A 165 -1.47 -11.01 -25.72
CA LYS A 165 -1.39 -10.89 -27.19
C LYS A 165 -0.03 -10.38 -27.63
N ASN A 166 0.94 -11.25 -27.72
CA ASN A 166 2.00 -11.23 -28.73
C ASN A 166 2.54 -12.65 -28.86
N LYS A 167 1.99 -13.35 -29.83
CA LYS A 167 2.62 -14.44 -30.55
C LYS A 167 2.95 -13.92 -31.93
#